data_e60c462ea2aaaa48c5aff258df719107
#
_entry.id   e60c462ea2aaaa48c5aff258df719107
#
_cell.length_a   1.000
_cell.length_b   1.000
_cell.length_c   1.000
_cell.angle_alpha   90.00
_cell.angle_beta   90.00
_cell.angle_gamma   90.00
#
_symmetry.space_group_name_H-M   'P 1'
#
loop_
_entity.id
_entity.type
_entity.pdbx_description
1 polymer ?
#
loop_
_entity_poly.entity_id
_entity_poly.type
_entity_poly.pdbx_seq_one_letter_code
_entity_poly.pdbx_strand_id
1 'polypeptide(L)'
;MSLSYPDGPRLQAESLRFSSSGPYSFSLAPRCCAGLDGSSGVGKTRLLRALADSDPSKGRVTLNGREREQYTPPQWRCLVAMIPAESRWWHPFVSDHLPPDYTRERAEDLVRACGFESDILGWDVTRLSTGEKQRLSLVRALLRDPQVLLLDEVGSGLDQDNALLVETLVRKYLDGSGGAALWVSHNPEHLERVATIFITMHQDRLQIRKENDLISP
;
A
#
# COMPACT_ATOMS: atom_id res chain seq x y z
N MET A 1 1.32 -6.17 22.08
CA MET A 1 -0.07 -6.65 22.24
C MET A 1 -0.44 -7.38 20.97
N SER A 2 -0.72 -8.69 21.00
CA SER A 2 -1.09 -9.45 19.79
C SER A 2 -2.56 -9.18 19.51
N LEU A 3 -2.85 -8.64 18.29
CA LEU A 3 -4.21 -8.46 17.82
C LEU A 3 -4.73 -9.84 17.40
N SER A 4 -5.82 -10.32 18.03
CA SER A 4 -6.50 -11.55 17.63
C SER A 4 -7.58 -11.20 16.61
N TYR A 5 -7.54 -11.82 15.42
CA TYR A 5 -8.54 -11.66 14.37
C TYR A 5 -9.26 -13.00 14.15
N PRO A 6 -10.62 -13.04 14.04
CA PRO A 6 -11.38 -14.27 13.88
C PRO A 6 -10.93 -15.11 12.67
N ASP A 7 -10.59 -14.44 11.57
CA ASP A 7 -10.14 -15.08 10.32
C ASP A 7 -8.62 -15.11 10.17
N GLY A 8 -7.89 -14.78 11.24
CA GLY A 8 -6.43 -14.59 11.20
C GLY A 8 -5.99 -13.29 10.52
N PRO A 9 -4.72 -12.90 10.66
CA PRO A 9 -4.19 -11.69 10.03
C PRO A 9 -4.01 -11.90 8.52
N ARG A 10 -4.30 -10.84 7.72
CA ARG A 10 -4.01 -10.83 6.30
C ARG A 10 -2.49 -10.82 6.05
N LEU A 11 -1.78 -9.94 6.72
CA LEU A 11 -0.31 -9.88 6.73
C LEU A 11 0.18 -9.86 8.18
N GLN A 12 1.23 -10.64 8.47
CA GLN A 12 1.89 -10.62 9.77
C GLN A 12 3.41 -10.54 9.58
N ALA A 13 4.04 -9.67 10.33
CA ALA A 13 5.49 -9.57 10.46
C ALA A 13 5.89 -9.90 11.91
N GLU A 14 6.87 -10.76 12.08
CA GLU A 14 7.41 -11.18 13.37
C GLU A 14 8.93 -10.97 13.39
N SER A 15 9.38 -10.15 14.33
CA SER A 15 10.80 -9.82 14.53
C SER A 15 11.50 -9.35 13.24
N LEU A 16 10.78 -8.64 12.38
CA LEU A 16 11.29 -8.15 11.10
C LEU A 16 12.42 -7.15 11.35
N ARG A 17 13.57 -7.39 10.71
CA ARG A 17 14.76 -6.54 10.76
C ARG A 17 15.24 -6.24 9.34
N PHE A 18 15.64 -5.01 9.10
CA PHE A 18 16.27 -4.58 7.85
C PHE A 18 17.30 -3.48 8.16
N SER A 19 18.46 -3.54 7.52
CA SER A 19 19.59 -2.67 7.87
C SER A 19 19.88 -2.75 9.39
N SER A 20 19.88 -1.62 10.08
CA SER A 20 20.07 -1.48 11.54
C SER A 20 18.76 -1.28 12.32
N SER A 21 17.61 -1.45 11.68
CA SER A 21 16.29 -1.17 12.24
C SER A 21 15.54 -2.44 12.65
N GLY A 22 14.69 -2.34 13.67
CA GLY A 22 13.90 -3.42 14.24
C GLY A 22 14.52 -4.04 15.50
N PRO A 23 13.93 -5.13 16.07
CA PRO A 23 12.90 -5.99 15.45
C PRO A 23 11.51 -5.36 15.48
N TYR A 24 10.78 -5.49 14.39
CA TYR A 24 9.39 -5.04 14.28
C TYR A 24 8.44 -6.21 14.23
N SER A 25 7.36 -6.15 15.01
CA SER A 25 6.29 -7.16 14.99
C SER A 25 4.94 -6.46 14.95
N PHE A 26 4.11 -6.79 13.98
CA PHE A 26 2.76 -6.27 13.81
C PHE A 26 1.95 -7.16 12.86
N SER A 27 0.65 -6.92 12.81
CA SER A 27 -0.25 -7.63 11.90
C SER A 27 -1.32 -6.68 11.35
N LEU A 28 -1.75 -6.96 10.12
CA LEU A 28 -2.84 -6.27 9.44
C LEU A 28 -4.02 -7.22 9.29
N ALA A 29 -5.20 -6.81 9.75
CA ALA A 29 -6.44 -7.55 9.56
C ALA A 29 -6.92 -7.48 8.10
N PRO A 30 -7.79 -8.40 7.66
CA PRO A 30 -8.60 -8.20 6.47
C PRO A 30 -9.39 -6.87 6.55
N ARG A 31 -9.52 -6.16 5.42
CA ARG A 31 -10.20 -4.86 5.27
C ARG A 31 -9.63 -3.73 6.12
N CYS A 32 -8.44 -3.93 6.72
CA CYS A 32 -7.78 -2.92 7.55
C CYS A 32 -6.92 -2.01 6.68
N CYS A 33 -6.98 -0.72 6.95
CA CYS A 33 -5.98 0.25 6.53
C CYS A 33 -5.21 0.72 7.77
N ALA A 34 -3.92 0.41 7.85
CA ALA A 34 -3.04 0.90 8.91
C ALA A 34 -2.28 2.12 8.42
N GLY A 35 -2.38 3.22 9.14
CA GLY A 35 -1.57 4.41 8.92
C GLY A 35 -0.19 4.25 9.56
N LEU A 36 0.87 4.54 8.83
CA LEU A 36 2.24 4.50 9.30
C LEU A 36 2.85 5.89 9.29
N ASP A 37 3.13 6.41 10.47
CA ASP A 37 3.85 7.66 10.67
C ASP A 37 5.22 7.44 11.32
N GLY A 38 5.95 8.52 11.57
CA GLY A 38 7.25 8.53 12.21
C GLY A 38 8.15 9.60 11.60
N SER A 39 9.23 9.92 12.28
CA SER A 39 10.19 10.96 11.86
C SER A 39 10.74 10.68 10.44
N SER A 40 11.12 11.75 9.74
CA SER A 40 11.79 11.61 8.44
C SER A 40 13.09 10.80 8.60
N GLY A 41 13.35 9.90 7.67
CA GLY A 41 14.55 9.06 7.69
C GLY A 41 14.51 7.87 8.66
N VAL A 42 13.44 7.67 9.45
CA VAL A 42 13.34 6.53 10.40
C VAL A 42 13.30 5.16 9.70
N GLY A 43 12.97 5.12 8.40
CA GLY A 43 13.00 3.89 7.62
C GLY A 43 11.64 3.38 7.14
N LYS A 44 10.58 4.22 7.13
CA LYS A 44 9.22 3.82 6.69
C LYS A 44 9.21 3.17 5.30
N THR A 45 9.79 3.84 4.31
CA THR A 45 9.95 3.28 2.95
C THR A 45 10.71 1.95 2.95
N ARG A 46 11.77 1.82 3.78
CA ARG A 46 12.53 0.56 3.90
C ARG A 46 11.70 -0.55 4.54
N LEU A 47 10.83 -0.23 5.51
CA LEU A 47 9.88 -1.20 6.06
C LEU A 47 8.96 -1.72 4.95
N LEU A 48 8.37 -0.83 4.13
CA LEU A 48 7.53 -1.24 3.00
C LEU A 48 8.31 -2.11 2.01
N ARG A 49 9.54 -1.74 1.66
CA ARG A 49 10.40 -2.51 0.74
C ARG A 49 10.78 -3.87 1.31
N ALA A 50 11.04 -3.97 2.61
CA ALA A 50 11.31 -5.24 3.30
C ALA A 50 10.07 -6.16 3.30
N LEU A 51 8.87 -5.61 3.51
CA LEU A 51 7.61 -6.35 3.43
C LEU A 51 7.30 -6.81 2.00
N ALA A 52 7.58 -5.96 1.00
CA ALA A 52 7.40 -6.29 -0.43
C ALA A 52 8.48 -7.22 -1.00
N ASP A 53 9.41 -7.70 -0.20
CA ASP A 53 10.56 -8.50 -0.66
C ASP A 53 11.37 -7.79 -1.77
N SER A 54 11.54 -6.47 -1.62
CA SER A 54 12.33 -5.62 -2.52
C SER A 54 13.69 -5.27 -1.93
N ASP A 55 13.85 -5.35 -0.60
CA ASP A 55 15.11 -5.18 0.12
C ASP A 55 15.37 -6.39 1.03
N PRO A 56 16.64 -6.75 1.28
CA PRO A 56 16.99 -7.83 2.19
C PRO A 56 16.46 -7.57 3.61
N SER A 57 15.85 -8.57 4.20
CA SER A 57 15.32 -8.51 5.56
C SER A 57 15.48 -9.86 6.27
N LYS A 58 15.41 -9.83 7.62
CA LYS A 58 15.40 -11.02 8.49
C LYS A 58 14.13 -10.97 9.33
N GLY A 59 13.71 -12.12 9.84
CA GLY A 59 12.44 -12.28 10.55
C GLY A 59 11.43 -13.00 9.68
N ARG A 60 10.23 -13.19 10.20
CA ARG A 60 9.17 -13.95 9.55
C ARG A 60 8.10 -13.01 9.02
N VAL A 61 7.69 -13.19 7.78
CA VAL A 61 6.55 -12.49 7.17
C VAL A 61 5.60 -13.51 6.58
N THR A 62 4.32 -13.42 6.95
CA THR A 62 3.28 -14.33 6.45
C THR A 62 2.14 -13.57 5.79
N LEU A 63 1.56 -14.16 4.77
CA LEU A 63 0.34 -13.72 4.11
C LEU A 63 -0.72 -14.83 4.27
N ASN A 64 -1.83 -14.56 4.97
CA ASN A 64 -2.84 -15.55 5.34
C ASN A 64 -2.24 -16.79 6.01
N GLY A 65 -1.28 -16.61 6.90
CA GLY A 65 -0.57 -17.68 7.62
C GLY A 65 0.49 -18.43 6.81
N ARG A 66 0.61 -18.20 5.50
CA ARG A 66 1.64 -18.80 4.64
C ARG A 66 2.88 -17.92 4.60
N GLU A 67 4.06 -18.49 4.81
CA GLU A 67 5.33 -17.77 4.86
C GLU A 67 5.74 -17.21 3.49
N ARG A 68 6.38 -16.02 3.51
CA ARG A 68 6.88 -15.34 2.31
C ARG A 68 7.80 -16.25 1.48
N GLU A 69 8.65 -16.99 2.12
CA GLU A 69 9.65 -17.88 1.51
C GLU A 69 9.01 -19.07 0.75
N GLN A 70 7.70 -19.30 0.94
CA GLN A 70 6.92 -20.32 0.20
C GLN A 70 6.31 -19.78 -1.10
N TYR A 71 6.57 -18.52 -1.43
CA TYR A 71 6.20 -17.88 -2.68
C TYR A 71 7.46 -17.61 -3.50
N THR A 72 7.35 -17.59 -4.83
CA THR A 72 8.40 -16.97 -5.63
C THR A 72 8.37 -15.44 -5.44
N PRO A 73 9.52 -14.74 -5.52
CA PRO A 73 9.56 -13.29 -5.36
C PRO A 73 8.60 -12.52 -6.29
N PRO A 74 8.38 -12.89 -7.56
CA PRO A 74 7.36 -12.27 -8.39
C PRO A 74 5.94 -12.50 -7.89
N GLN A 75 5.59 -13.74 -7.46
CA GLN A 75 4.27 -14.03 -6.88
C GLN A 75 4.02 -13.20 -5.62
N TRP A 76 5.02 -13.13 -4.71
CA TRP A 76 4.91 -12.33 -3.50
C TRP A 76 4.63 -10.86 -3.82
N ARG A 77 5.41 -10.25 -4.73
CA ARG A 77 5.24 -8.84 -5.11
C ARG A 77 3.95 -8.53 -5.86
N CYS A 78 3.30 -9.54 -6.46
CA CYS A 78 1.94 -9.38 -6.99
C CYS A 78 0.91 -9.33 -5.85
N LEU A 79 1.06 -10.19 -4.84
CA LEU A 79 0.12 -10.31 -3.71
C LEU A 79 0.32 -9.21 -2.66
N VAL A 80 1.57 -8.79 -2.44
CA VAL A 80 1.97 -7.71 -1.52
C VAL A 80 2.56 -6.58 -2.36
N ALA A 81 1.66 -5.78 -2.94
CA ALA A 81 2.04 -4.76 -3.92
C ALA A 81 2.47 -3.47 -3.24
N MET A 82 3.68 -3.00 -3.58
CA MET A 82 4.17 -1.70 -3.14
C MET A 82 3.95 -0.64 -4.23
N ILE A 83 3.32 0.46 -3.84
CA ILE A 83 3.18 1.67 -4.64
C ILE A 83 4.13 2.72 -4.04
N PRO A 84 5.26 3.04 -4.69
CA PRO A 84 6.22 4.00 -4.18
C PRO A 84 5.75 5.44 -4.35
N ALA A 85 6.32 6.35 -3.58
CA ALA A 85 6.07 7.80 -3.68
C ALA A 85 6.32 8.32 -5.10
N GLU A 86 7.38 7.83 -5.74
CA GLU A 86 7.69 8.14 -7.14
C GLU A 86 7.46 6.90 -7.99
N SER A 87 6.44 6.94 -8.85
CA SER A 87 6.14 5.87 -9.80
C SER A 87 7.07 5.90 -11.00
N ARG A 88 7.54 4.72 -11.44
CA ARG A 88 8.39 4.59 -12.62
C ARG A 88 7.60 4.11 -13.83
N TRP A 89 7.91 4.70 -14.98
CA TRP A 89 7.30 4.46 -16.28
C TRP A 89 8.41 4.27 -17.31
N TRP A 90 8.47 3.11 -17.97
CA TRP A 90 9.60 2.70 -18.83
C TRP A 90 9.18 2.34 -20.26
N HIS A 91 7.88 2.26 -20.54
CA HIS A 91 7.31 2.13 -21.88
C HIS A 91 6.66 3.43 -22.32
N PRO A 92 6.48 3.63 -23.64
CA PRO A 92 5.89 4.87 -24.16
C PRO A 92 4.46 5.10 -23.71
N PHE A 93 3.59 4.09 -23.72
CA PHE A 93 2.17 4.25 -23.45
C PHE A 93 1.75 3.71 -22.08
N VAL A 94 0.69 4.30 -21.53
CA VAL A 94 0.12 3.88 -20.23
C VAL A 94 -0.28 2.42 -20.24
N SER A 95 -0.98 1.97 -21.30
CA SER A 95 -1.43 0.58 -21.46
C SER A 95 -0.30 -0.45 -21.41
N ASP A 96 0.88 -0.09 -21.88
CA ASP A 96 2.05 -1.00 -21.95
C ASP A 96 2.60 -1.39 -20.57
N HIS A 97 2.16 -0.68 -19.51
CA HIS A 97 2.55 -0.92 -18.13
C HIS A 97 1.52 -1.75 -17.34
N LEU A 98 0.36 -2.01 -17.94
CA LEU A 98 -0.68 -2.80 -17.29
C LEU A 98 -0.34 -4.29 -17.36
N PRO A 99 -0.88 -5.14 -16.46
CA PRO A 99 -0.69 -6.58 -16.53
C PRO A 99 -1.20 -7.15 -17.87
N PRO A 100 -0.54 -8.15 -18.45
CA PRO A 100 -0.92 -8.65 -19.80
C PRO A 100 -2.30 -9.33 -19.84
N ASP A 101 -2.81 -9.72 -18.69
CA ASP A 101 -4.08 -10.43 -18.50
C ASP A 101 -5.23 -9.53 -18.02
N TYR A 102 -5.04 -8.21 -18.02
CA TYR A 102 -6.11 -7.30 -17.61
C TYR A 102 -7.25 -7.27 -18.62
N THR A 103 -8.49 -7.11 -18.15
CA THR A 103 -9.62 -6.79 -19.04
C THR A 103 -9.71 -5.29 -19.24
N ARG A 104 -10.01 -4.87 -20.47
CA ARG A 104 -10.13 -3.44 -20.80
C ARG A 104 -11.21 -2.76 -19.96
N GLU A 105 -12.35 -3.40 -19.78
CA GLU A 105 -13.46 -2.91 -18.95
C GLU A 105 -13.01 -2.59 -17.54
N ARG A 106 -12.29 -3.52 -16.89
CA ARG A 106 -11.78 -3.32 -15.53
C ARG A 106 -10.74 -2.19 -15.44
N ALA A 107 -9.86 -2.08 -16.45
CA ALA A 107 -8.91 -0.97 -16.49
C ALA A 107 -9.62 0.37 -16.63
N GLU A 108 -10.64 0.46 -17.52
CA GLU A 108 -11.45 1.65 -17.72
C GLU A 108 -12.23 2.04 -16.45
N ASP A 109 -12.75 1.06 -15.69
CA ASP A 109 -13.44 1.32 -14.43
C ASP A 109 -12.48 1.90 -13.38
N LEU A 110 -11.28 1.33 -13.26
CA LEU A 110 -10.28 1.81 -12.30
C LEU A 110 -9.74 3.19 -12.67
N VAL A 111 -9.49 3.48 -13.96
CA VAL A 111 -9.03 4.81 -14.37
C VAL A 111 -10.12 5.85 -14.15
N ARG A 112 -11.39 5.55 -14.43
CA ARG A 112 -12.52 6.43 -14.12
C ARG A 112 -12.65 6.69 -12.61
N ALA A 113 -12.46 5.66 -11.78
CA ALA A 113 -12.47 5.80 -10.33
C ALA A 113 -11.31 6.68 -9.80
N CYS A 114 -10.23 6.82 -10.57
CA CYS A 114 -9.12 7.73 -10.31
C CYS A 114 -9.29 9.12 -10.94
N GLY A 115 -10.46 9.42 -11.52
CA GLY A 115 -10.76 10.73 -12.12
C GLY A 115 -10.18 10.93 -13.52
N PHE A 116 -10.04 9.85 -14.31
CA PHE A 116 -9.59 9.92 -15.70
C PHE A 116 -10.69 9.49 -16.67
N GLU A 117 -10.60 9.99 -17.90
CA GLU A 117 -11.32 9.41 -19.03
C GLU A 117 -10.59 8.15 -19.54
N SER A 118 -11.34 7.27 -20.21
CA SER A 118 -10.80 5.96 -20.65
C SER A 118 -9.71 6.04 -21.72
N ASP A 119 -9.62 7.16 -22.45
CA ASP A 119 -8.59 7.43 -23.47
C ASP A 119 -7.19 7.56 -22.89
N ILE A 120 -7.05 7.86 -21.56
CA ILE A 120 -5.78 7.94 -20.85
C ILE A 120 -4.92 6.68 -21.04
N LEU A 121 -5.52 5.53 -21.24
CA LEU A 121 -4.82 4.27 -21.45
C LEU A 121 -3.95 4.30 -22.74
N GLY A 122 -4.34 5.07 -23.74
CA GLY A 122 -3.58 5.27 -24.97
C GLY A 122 -2.60 6.43 -24.93
N TRP A 123 -2.49 7.15 -23.81
CA TRP A 123 -1.61 8.33 -23.76
C TRP A 123 -0.14 7.95 -23.61
N ASP A 124 0.71 8.80 -24.22
CA ASP A 124 2.14 8.76 -23.96
C ASP A 124 2.42 9.22 -22.53
N VAL A 125 3.23 8.45 -21.81
CA VAL A 125 3.56 8.69 -20.39
C VAL A 125 4.29 10.01 -20.16
N THR A 126 4.93 10.58 -21.19
CA THR A 126 5.60 11.89 -21.10
C THR A 126 4.62 13.06 -20.96
N ARG A 127 3.35 12.86 -21.35
CA ARG A 127 2.28 13.85 -21.20
C ARG A 127 1.72 13.92 -19.78
N LEU A 128 1.99 12.92 -18.97
CA LEU A 128 1.41 12.79 -17.62
C LEU A 128 2.19 13.63 -16.60
N SER A 129 1.45 14.37 -15.79
CA SER A 129 1.97 15.00 -14.57
C SER A 129 2.40 13.95 -13.54
N THR A 130 3.16 14.36 -12.53
CA THR A 130 3.57 13.48 -11.42
C THR A 130 2.37 12.90 -10.68
N GLY A 131 1.33 13.71 -10.41
CA GLY A 131 0.12 13.25 -9.73
C GLY A 131 -0.68 12.24 -10.56
N GLU A 132 -0.79 12.44 -11.88
CA GLU A 132 -1.44 11.47 -12.79
C GLU A 132 -0.66 10.17 -12.84
N LYS A 133 0.67 10.21 -12.93
CA LYS A 133 1.54 9.04 -12.86
C LYS A 133 1.33 8.26 -11.57
N GLN A 134 1.21 8.95 -10.44
CA GLN A 134 0.98 8.33 -9.15
C GLN A 134 -0.37 7.63 -9.08
N ARG A 135 -1.46 8.29 -9.48
CA ARG A 135 -2.81 7.69 -9.55
C ARG A 135 -2.88 6.49 -10.49
N LEU A 136 -2.27 6.58 -11.66
CA LEU A 136 -2.21 5.46 -12.62
C LEU A 136 -1.33 4.31 -12.11
N SER A 137 -0.31 4.57 -11.28
CA SER A 137 0.47 3.51 -10.64
C SER A 137 -0.37 2.68 -9.65
N LEU A 138 -1.33 3.32 -8.97
CA LEU A 138 -2.32 2.62 -8.15
C LEU A 138 -3.22 1.73 -9.02
N VAL A 139 -3.77 2.25 -10.13
CA VAL A 139 -4.56 1.46 -11.09
C VAL A 139 -3.78 0.23 -11.55
N ARG A 140 -2.52 0.41 -11.96
CA ARG A 140 -1.63 -0.67 -12.38
C ARG A 140 -1.44 -1.75 -11.30
N ALA A 141 -1.34 -1.34 -10.03
CA ALA A 141 -1.22 -2.27 -8.93
C ALA A 141 -2.53 -3.02 -8.67
N LEU A 142 -3.68 -2.32 -8.66
CA LEU A 142 -4.99 -2.90 -8.39
C LEU A 142 -5.45 -3.91 -9.46
N LEU A 143 -4.99 -3.76 -10.70
CA LEU A 143 -5.25 -4.73 -11.78
C LEU A 143 -4.61 -6.11 -11.55
N ARG A 144 -3.67 -6.23 -10.59
CA ARG A 144 -3.03 -7.50 -10.20
C ARG A 144 -3.72 -8.19 -9.03
N ASP A 145 -4.83 -7.68 -8.53
CA ASP A 145 -5.57 -8.19 -7.37
C ASP A 145 -4.72 -8.43 -6.13
N PRO A 146 -3.94 -7.42 -5.67
CA PRO A 146 -3.09 -7.58 -4.51
C PRO A 146 -3.92 -7.83 -3.24
N GLN A 147 -3.45 -8.69 -2.37
CA GLN A 147 -4.06 -8.94 -1.07
C GLN A 147 -3.61 -7.92 -0.01
N VAL A 148 -2.45 -7.29 -0.24
CA VAL A 148 -1.92 -6.23 0.61
C VAL A 148 -1.38 -5.10 -0.25
N LEU A 149 -1.76 -3.87 0.09
CA LEU A 149 -1.25 -2.64 -0.49
C LEU A 149 -0.25 -1.99 0.48
N LEU A 150 0.95 -1.72 0.01
CA LEU A 150 1.97 -0.96 0.72
C LEU A 150 2.12 0.40 0.02
N LEU A 151 1.52 1.44 0.60
CA LEU A 151 1.36 2.75 -0.01
C LEU A 151 2.39 3.73 0.60
N ASP A 152 3.38 4.13 -0.19
CA ASP A 152 4.44 5.05 0.24
C ASP A 152 4.10 6.46 -0.24
N GLU A 153 3.58 7.30 0.65
CA GLU A 153 3.19 8.70 0.37
C GLU A 153 2.23 8.85 -0.83
N VAL A 154 1.43 7.83 -1.12
CA VAL A 154 0.46 7.86 -2.23
C VAL A 154 -0.61 8.89 -1.91
N GLY A 155 -0.76 9.89 -2.79
CA GLY A 155 -1.66 11.02 -2.57
C GLY A 155 -0.98 12.27 -1.99
N SER A 156 0.26 12.18 -1.48
CA SER A 156 1.01 13.36 -1.07
C SER A 156 1.33 14.21 -2.31
N GLY A 157 0.97 15.48 -2.29
CA GLY A 157 1.17 16.38 -3.44
C GLY A 157 0.04 16.35 -4.48
N LEU A 158 -1.03 15.61 -4.26
CA LEU A 158 -2.28 15.77 -4.99
C LEU A 158 -3.10 16.92 -4.38
N ASP A 159 -3.91 17.57 -5.20
CA ASP A 159 -4.98 18.40 -4.68
C ASP A 159 -6.01 17.57 -3.90
N GLN A 160 -6.85 18.24 -3.13
CA GLN A 160 -7.76 17.58 -2.20
C GLN A 160 -8.76 16.64 -2.91
N ASP A 161 -9.27 17.02 -4.08
CA ASP A 161 -10.25 16.22 -4.81
C ASP A 161 -9.61 14.93 -5.33
N ASN A 162 -8.43 15.01 -5.92
CA ASN A 162 -7.70 13.85 -6.41
C ASN A 162 -7.21 12.95 -5.27
N ALA A 163 -6.84 13.51 -4.11
CA ALA A 163 -6.50 12.73 -2.92
C ALA A 163 -7.70 11.92 -2.43
N LEU A 164 -8.90 12.53 -2.35
CA LEU A 164 -10.14 11.85 -1.96
C LEU A 164 -10.55 10.73 -2.92
N LEU A 165 -10.30 10.87 -4.24
CA LEU A 165 -10.53 9.80 -5.20
C LEU A 165 -9.65 8.58 -4.91
N VAL A 166 -8.36 8.81 -4.64
CA VAL A 166 -7.40 7.76 -4.27
C VAL A 166 -7.80 7.07 -2.97
N GLU A 167 -8.13 7.84 -1.93
CA GLU A 167 -8.59 7.33 -0.63
C GLU A 167 -9.85 6.45 -0.78
N THR A 168 -10.83 6.95 -1.55
CA THR A 168 -12.08 6.24 -1.82
C THR A 168 -11.85 4.95 -2.59
N LEU A 169 -10.98 4.99 -3.61
CA LEU A 169 -10.67 3.81 -4.41
C LEU A 169 -9.98 2.73 -3.58
N VAL A 170 -8.98 3.10 -2.76
CA VAL A 170 -8.30 2.16 -1.87
C VAL A 170 -9.30 1.53 -0.89
N ARG A 171 -10.13 2.34 -0.23
CA ARG A 171 -11.14 1.84 0.72
C ARG A 171 -12.10 0.85 0.05
N LYS A 172 -12.70 1.22 -1.09
CA LYS A 172 -13.61 0.33 -1.86
C LYS A 172 -12.92 -0.98 -2.24
N TYR A 173 -11.65 -0.89 -2.62
CA TYR A 173 -10.87 -2.07 -2.97
C TYR A 173 -10.68 -3.00 -1.76
N LEU A 174 -10.28 -2.48 -0.60
CA LEU A 174 -10.10 -3.27 0.62
C LEU A 174 -11.41 -3.93 1.08
N ASP A 175 -12.52 -3.18 1.03
CA ASP A 175 -13.85 -3.68 1.40
C ASP A 175 -14.30 -4.82 0.48
N GLY A 176 -14.10 -4.68 -0.83
CA GLY A 176 -14.51 -5.66 -1.84
C GLY A 176 -13.61 -6.90 -1.89
N SER A 177 -12.29 -6.74 -1.79
CA SER A 177 -11.32 -7.83 -1.89
C SER A 177 -11.02 -8.53 -0.55
N GLY A 178 -11.38 -7.92 0.57
CA GLY A 178 -10.92 -8.36 1.90
C GLY A 178 -9.42 -8.16 2.10
N GLY A 179 -8.77 -7.34 1.30
CA GLY A 179 -7.35 -7.00 1.39
C GLY A 179 -7.01 -6.16 2.62
N ALA A 180 -5.74 -5.82 2.79
CA ALA A 180 -5.27 -4.90 3.81
C ALA A 180 -4.34 -3.84 3.21
N ALA A 181 -4.17 -2.70 3.88
CA ALA A 181 -3.21 -1.68 3.48
C ALA A 181 -2.33 -1.23 4.65
N LEU A 182 -1.08 -0.89 4.32
CA LEU A 182 -0.19 -0.12 5.18
C LEU A 182 0.16 1.16 4.43
N TRP A 183 -0.30 2.30 4.93
CA TRP A 183 -0.21 3.58 4.24
C TRP A 183 0.70 4.55 4.99
N VAL A 184 1.82 4.86 4.42
CA VAL A 184 2.74 5.89 4.91
C VAL A 184 2.23 7.25 4.48
N SER A 185 2.09 8.16 5.43
CA SER A 185 1.86 9.58 5.15
C SER A 185 2.48 10.46 6.22
N HIS A 186 2.92 11.64 5.81
CA HIS A 186 3.35 12.70 6.72
C HIS A 186 2.21 13.65 7.11
N ASN A 187 1.04 13.50 6.50
CA ASN A 187 -0.15 14.30 6.81
C ASN A 187 -1.03 13.54 7.83
N PRO A 188 -1.12 14.01 9.10
CA PRO A 188 -1.96 13.37 10.12
C PRO A 188 -3.45 13.33 9.74
N GLU A 189 -3.98 14.42 9.17
CA GLU A 189 -5.39 14.49 8.77
C GLU A 189 -5.74 13.46 7.69
N HIS A 190 -4.80 13.18 6.77
CA HIS A 190 -4.94 12.11 5.80
C HIS A 190 -5.02 10.75 6.50
N LEU A 191 -4.10 10.45 7.43
CA LEU A 191 -4.12 9.17 8.15
C LEU A 191 -5.39 9.03 9.00
N GLU A 192 -5.88 10.10 9.63
CA GLU A 192 -7.14 10.08 10.38
C GLU A 192 -8.36 9.71 9.50
N ARG A 193 -8.35 10.10 8.22
CA ARG A 193 -9.45 9.75 7.29
C ARG A 193 -9.40 8.29 6.80
N VAL A 194 -8.21 7.73 6.63
CA VAL A 194 -8.06 6.42 5.95
C VAL A 194 -7.77 5.26 6.90
N ALA A 195 -7.13 5.52 8.05
CA ALA A 195 -6.60 4.47 8.91
C ALA A 195 -7.56 4.09 10.04
N THR A 196 -7.69 2.80 10.28
CA THR A 196 -8.38 2.21 11.43
C THR A 196 -7.40 1.78 12.53
N ILE A 197 -6.10 1.72 12.19
CA ILE A 197 -4.98 1.44 13.09
C ILE A 197 -3.87 2.43 12.79
N PHE A 198 -3.25 2.97 13.83
CA PHE A 198 -2.15 3.92 13.72
C PHE A 198 -0.88 3.26 14.23
N ILE A 199 0.17 3.28 13.43
CA ILE A 199 1.49 2.74 13.74
C ILE A 199 2.50 3.88 13.68
N THR A 200 3.11 4.21 14.82
CA THR A 200 4.24 5.16 14.86
C THR A 200 5.54 4.36 14.86
N MET A 201 6.38 4.60 13.87
CA MET A 201 7.65 3.91 13.72
C MET A 201 8.77 4.66 14.44
N HIS A 202 9.47 3.95 15.30
CA HIS A 202 10.75 4.32 15.90
C HIS A 202 11.85 3.40 15.36
N GLN A 203 13.10 3.73 15.63
CA GLN A 203 14.25 2.96 15.10
C GLN A 203 14.26 1.51 15.58
N ASP A 204 13.83 1.25 16.80
CA ASP A 204 13.90 -0.04 17.50
C ASP A 204 12.53 -0.68 17.78
N ARG A 205 11.42 0.06 17.60
CA ARG A 205 10.08 -0.41 17.93
C ARG A 205 8.99 0.26 17.11
N LEU A 206 7.81 -0.38 17.10
CA LEU A 206 6.54 0.20 16.63
C LEU A 206 5.64 0.48 17.84
N GLN A 207 5.01 1.63 17.84
CA GLN A 207 3.92 1.95 18.74
C GLN A 207 2.62 1.85 17.97
N ILE A 208 1.70 0.98 18.41
CA ILE A 208 0.44 0.69 17.71
C ILE A 208 -0.71 1.21 18.58
N ARG A 209 -1.60 1.99 17.98
CA ARG A 209 -2.84 2.49 18.59
C ARG A 209 -4.01 2.16 17.69
N LYS A 210 -5.17 1.85 18.27
CA LYS A 210 -6.43 1.71 17.54
C LYS A 210 -7.18 3.04 17.56
N GLU A 211 -8.07 3.24 16.59
CA GLU A 211 -8.96 4.42 16.53
C GLU A 211 -9.75 4.61 17.84
N ASN A 212 -10.22 3.53 18.45
CA ASN A 212 -10.97 3.57 19.73
C ASN A 212 -10.15 4.04 20.94
N ASP A 213 -8.81 4.05 20.86
CA ASP A 213 -7.94 4.54 21.93
C ASP A 213 -7.79 6.07 21.90
N LEU A 214 -8.33 6.74 20.86
CA LEU A 214 -8.33 8.20 20.69
C LEU A 214 -9.52 8.91 21.36
N ILE A 215 -10.52 8.15 21.85
CA ILE A 215 -11.80 8.70 22.37
C ILE A 215 -11.87 8.64 23.92
N SER A 216 -10.78 8.32 24.59
CA SER A 216 -10.74 8.39 26.07
C SER A 216 -10.10 9.72 26.52
N PRO A 217 -10.84 10.56 27.28
CA PRO A 217 -10.33 11.82 27.81
C PRO A 217 -9.22 11.62 28.83
#